data_5886e1675ecc641407c6663a0c344f6f
#
_entry.id   5886e1675ecc641407c6663a0c344f6f
#
_cell.length_a   1.000
_cell.length_b   1.000
_cell.length_c   1.000
_cell.angle_alpha   90.00
_cell.angle_beta   90.00
_cell.angle_gamma   90.00
#
_symmetry.space_group_name_H-M   'P 1'
#
loop_
_entity.id
_entity.type
_entity.pdbx_description
1 polymer ?
#
loop_
_entity_poly.entity_id
_entity_poly.type
_entity_poly.pdbx_seq_one_letter_code
_entity_poly.pdbx_strand_id
1 'polypeptide(L)'
;MMRELCICVLMVGSAAAAVPPVIPGDSERGAALFENERCVQCHSVNGKGGKMGMDLSARVDRGFTPALLASAMWNHAPVMWAAMEGVGMERPKLSPSDAADLFAYLYSTRFFDKPGDAARGKQAFTDRHCAECHGITESRAEGAPPVVKWESLGQPMVLVQQMWDHSSSMREAFAHKKIAWQELTAQDLSDILAYLRNLPETRGVNVRFSFTSGDGGQAIFESKGCVKCHVGKLALEDRLHNLALTEIAVDMWNHAPRMIQPVPQLSEDEMRQLLSYLWMRQFVYAKGDVGRGKQVFAAKRCADCHAGGEHGAPPLPGQGRGYSEITIVSALWKHGPQMFTRMRQAKIGWPRFNNPQQMSDLVAYLNSVQ
;
A
#
# COMPACT_ATOMS: atom_id res chain seq x y z
N MET A 1 28.70 -1.47 64.68
CA MET A 1 27.57 -2.17 64.02
C MET A 1 27.02 -1.27 62.94
N MET A 2 27.55 -1.38 61.72
CA MET A 2 27.07 -0.64 60.55
C MET A 2 26.06 -1.52 59.82
N ARG A 3 24.84 -1.02 59.64
CA ARG A 3 23.77 -1.65 58.84
C ARG A 3 23.94 -1.22 57.40
N GLU A 4 24.34 -2.07 56.53
CA GLU A 4 24.32 -1.85 55.06
C GLU A 4 22.89 -1.92 54.57
N LEU A 5 22.45 -0.82 53.97
CA LEU A 5 21.15 -0.71 53.33
C LEU A 5 21.30 -1.13 51.85
N CYS A 6 20.89 -2.38 51.52
CA CYS A 6 20.81 -2.80 50.15
C CYS A 6 19.61 -2.12 49.45
N ILE A 7 19.88 -1.21 48.55
CA ILE A 7 18.87 -0.59 47.67
C ILE A 7 18.73 -1.53 46.45
N CYS A 8 17.64 -2.31 46.40
CA CYS A 8 17.24 -3.01 45.18
C CYS A 8 16.66 -2.03 44.20
N VAL A 9 17.41 -1.66 43.14
CA VAL A 9 16.91 -0.93 42.00
C VAL A 9 16.11 -1.90 41.13
N LEU A 10 14.79 -1.81 41.16
CA LEU A 10 13.91 -2.48 40.25
C LEU A 10 14.05 -1.81 38.87
N MET A 11 14.80 -2.44 37.97
CA MET A 11 14.81 -2.09 36.57
C MET A 11 13.45 -2.49 35.96
N VAL A 12 12.56 -1.50 35.82
CA VAL A 12 11.35 -1.66 35.01
C VAL A 12 11.78 -1.59 33.53
N GLY A 13 12.05 -2.74 32.96
CA GLY A 13 12.27 -2.88 31.52
C GLY A 13 10.97 -2.52 30.81
N SER A 14 10.94 -1.38 30.11
CA SER A 14 9.87 -1.08 29.16
C SER A 14 9.98 -2.08 28.01
N ALA A 15 9.09 -3.08 27.99
CA ALA A 15 8.94 -3.94 26.83
C ALA A 15 8.47 -3.08 25.66
N ALA A 16 9.34 -2.87 24.68
CA ALA A 16 8.95 -2.23 23.43
C ALA A 16 7.93 -3.14 22.73
N ALA A 17 6.77 -2.60 22.38
CA ALA A 17 5.78 -3.32 21.58
C ALA A 17 6.46 -3.78 20.27
N ALA A 18 6.31 -5.06 19.93
CA ALA A 18 6.85 -5.61 18.70
C ALA A 18 6.21 -4.87 17.52
N VAL A 19 7.02 -4.18 16.72
CA VAL A 19 6.56 -3.56 15.48
C VAL A 19 6.16 -4.70 14.53
N PRO A 20 4.92 -4.70 14.00
CA PRO A 20 4.51 -5.74 13.06
C PRO A 20 5.42 -5.71 11.83
N PRO A 21 5.84 -6.87 11.31
CA PRO A 21 6.69 -6.91 10.13
C PRO A 21 5.94 -6.31 8.92
N VAL A 22 6.60 -5.45 8.18
CA VAL A 22 6.14 -5.05 6.85
C VAL A 22 6.21 -6.29 5.97
N ILE A 23 5.07 -6.73 5.45
CA ILE A 23 5.02 -7.83 4.48
C ILE A 23 4.87 -7.19 3.11
N PRO A 24 5.95 -7.16 2.31
CA PRO A 24 5.91 -6.56 1.00
C PRO A 24 5.04 -7.38 0.06
N GLY A 25 4.20 -6.69 -0.74
CA GLY A 25 3.32 -7.32 -1.72
C GLY A 25 3.77 -7.06 -3.14
N ASP A 26 3.63 -8.06 -3.99
CA ASP A 26 3.93 -8.01 -5.42
C ASP A 26 2.65 -8.16 -6.23
N SER A 27 2.36 -7.18 -7.09
CA SER A 27 1.11 -7.15 -7.83
C SER A 27 1.03 -8.18 -8.97
N GLU A 28 2.16 -8.60 -9.53
CA GLU A 28 2.18 -9.62 -10.58
C GLU A 28 1.96 -11.01 -9.98
N ARG A 29 2.62 -11.30 -8.85
CA ARG A 29 2.33 -12.51 -8.08
C ARG A 29 0.89 -12.53 -7.58
N GLY A 30 0.37 -11.38 -7.14
CA GLY A 30 -1.02 -11.24 -6.71
C GLY A 30 -2.02 -11.47 -7.84
N ALA A 31 -1.72 -11.02 -9.07
CA ALA A 31 -2.52 -11.32 -10.25
C ALA A 31 -2.53 -12.82 -10.57
N ALA A 32 -1.35 -13.44 -10.57
CA ALA A 32 -1.23 -14.89 -10.78
C ALA A 32 -1.96 -15.69 -9.69
N LEU A 33 -1.86 -15.23 -8.43
CA LEU A 33 -2.57 -15.85 -7.31
C LEU A 33 -4.09 -15.73 -7.46
N PHE A 34 -4.60 -14.58 -7.90
CA PHE A 34 -6.02 -14.34 -8.14
C PHE A 34 -6.60 -15.32 -9.17
N GLU A 35 -5.83 -15.64 -10.19
CA GLU A 35 -6.19 -16.67 -11.21
C GLU A 35 -6.05 -18.09 -10.65
N ASN A 36 -4.91 -18.44 -10.08
CA ASN A 36 -4.56 -19.79 -9.63
C ASN A 36 -5.45 -20.25 -8.47
N GLU A 37 -5.75 -19.36 -7.53
CA GLU A 37 -6.66 -19.63 -6.41
C GLU A 37 -8.13 -19.42 -6.79
N ARG A 38 -8.41 -19.27 -8.11
CA ARG A 38 -9.74 -19.24 -8.72
C ARG A 38 -10.66 -18.10 -8.23
N CYS A 39 -10.11 -17.04 -7.67
CA CYS A 39 -10.90 -15.85 -7.28
C CYS A 39 -11.63 -15.26 -8.50
N VAL A 40 -10.98 -15.33 -9.68
CA VAL A 40 -11.51 -14.90 -10.98
C VAL A 40 -12.77 -15.64 -11.41
N GLN A 41 -13.04 -16.84 -10.90
CA GLN A 41 -14.27 -17.57 -11.27
C GLN A 41 -15.54 -16.89 -10.73
N CYS A 42 -15.45 -16.20 -9.61
CA CYS A 42 -16.56 -15.47 -9.00
C CYS A 42 -16.46 -13.97 -9.19
N HIS A 43 -15.25 -13.40 -9.06
CA HIS A 43 -14.98 -11.97 -9.12
C HIS A 43 -14.37 -11.55 -10.45
N SER A 44 -14.75 -10.38 -10.96
CA SER A 44 -14.05 -9.73 -12.07
C SER A 44 -13.10 -8.64 -11.58
N VAL A 45 -12.14 -8.30 -12.43
CA VAL A 45 -11.27 -7.13 -12.31
C VAL A 45 -11.25 -6.44 -13.67
N ASN A 46 -11.61 -5.16 -13.71
CA ASN A 46 -11.78 -4.40 -14.96
C ASN A 46 -12.70 -5.11 -15.97
N GLY A 47 -13.80 -5.68 -15.50
CA GLY A 47 -14.78 -6.39 -16.30
C GLY A 47 -14.36 -7.78 -16.80
N LYS A 48 -13.14 -8.24 -16.48
CA LYS A 48 -12.65 -9.58 -16.82
C LYS A 48 -12.79 -10.52 -15.65
N GLY A 49 -13.49 -11.64 -15.81
CA GLY A 49 -13.73 -12.65 -14.78
C GLY A 49 -15.19 -12.98 -14.57
N GLY A 50 -15.49 -13.63 -13.43
CA GLY A 50 -16.83 -14.05 -13.04
C GLY A 50 -17.75 -12.88 -12.68
N LYS A 51 -19.06 -13.16 -12.71
CA LYS A 51 -20.10 -12.17 -12.40
C LYS A 51 -20.93 -12.54 -11.16
N MET A 52 -20.53 -13.60 -10.47
CA MET A 52 -21.20 -14.01 -9.21
C MET A 52 -20.87 -13.06 -8.07
N GLY A 53 -19.63 -12.61 -8.02
CA GLY A 53 -19.15 -11.57 -7.11
C GLY A 53 -19.06 -10.20 -7.77
N MET A 54 -18.85 -9.16 -6.97
CA MET A 54 -18.62 -7.81 -7.49
C MET A 54 -17.30 -7.70 -8.25
N ASP A 55 -17.24 -6.74 -9.19
CA ASP A 55 -15.98 -6.34 -9.79
C ASP A 55 -15.10 -5.64 -8.73
N LEU A 56 -13.91 -6.20 -8.50
CA LEU A 56 -13.04 -5.73 -7.43
C LEU A 56 -12.25 -4.47 -7.79
N SER A 57 -12.23 -4.08 -9.07
CA SER A 57 -11.65 -2.80 -9.52
C SER A 57 -12.64 -1.63 -9.46
N ALA A 58 -13.94 -1.89 -9.42
CA ALA A 58 -15.00 -0.90 -9.60
C ALA A 58 -15.31 -0.04 -8.35
N ARG A 59 -14.50 -0.10 -7.30
CA ARG A 59 -14.79 0.66 -6.07
C ARG A 59 -14.33 2.11 -6.15
N VAL A 60 -15.18 2.98 -5.61
CA VAL A 60 -15.06 4.44 -5.67
C VAL A 60 -14.32 5.04 -4.47
N ASP A 61 -14.04 4.24 -3.44
CA ASP A 61 -13.51 4.74 -2.16
C ASP A 61 -12.00 5.00 -2.21
N ARG A 62 -11.60 6.20 -1.84
CA ARG A 62 -10.22 6.70 -1.83
C ARG A 62 -9.28 5.99 -0.84
N GLY A 63 -9.76 5.05 -0.06
CA GLY A 63 -8.99 4.45 1.02
C GLY A 63 -8.88 2.94 0.89
N PHE A 64 -8.36 2.41 -0.23
CA PHE A 64 -8.07 0.98 -0.29
C PHE A 64 -6.82 0.67 0.55
N THR A 65 -7.06 0.31 1.80
CA THR A 65 -6.04 -0.01 2.80
C THR A 65 -6.06 -1.51 3.13
N PRO A 66 -5.00 -2.05 3.74
CA PRO A 66 -5.02 -3.42 4.29
C PRO A 66 -6.19 -3.64 5.25
N ALA A 67 -6.52 -2.64 6.09
CA ALA A 67 -7.65 -2.70 7.01
C ALA A 67 -9.00 -2.80 6.28
N LEU A 68 -9.16 -2.08 5.15
CA LEU A 68 -10.35 -2.20 4.32
C LEU A 68 -10.44 -3.59 3.69
N LEU A 69 -9.35 -4.11 3.12
CA LEU A 69 -9.32 -5.46 2.56
C LEU A 69 -9.66 -6.49 3.63
N ALA A 70 -8.99 -6.43 4.78
CA ALA A 70 -9.22 -7.38 5.88
C ALA A 70 -10.67 -7.34 6.38
N SER A 71 -11.23 -6.15 6.57
CA SER A 71 -12.64 -5.99 6.99
C SER A 71 -13.62 -6.51 5.95
N ALA A 72 -13.39 -6.20 4.67
CA ALA A 72 -14.24 -6.65 3.59
C ALA A 72 -14.21 -8.17 3.44
N MET A 73 -13.03 -8.77 3.44
CA MET A 73 -12.86 -10.22 3.36
C MET A 73 -13.47 -10.91 4.58
N TRP A 74 -13.25 -10.39 5.78
CA TRP A 74 -13.85 -10.90 7.00
C TRP A 74 -15.39 -10.91 6.92
N ASN A 75 -15.96 -9.77 6.58
CA ASN A 75 -17.42 -9.62 6.51
C ASN A 75 -18.06 -10.51 5.44
N HIS A 76 -17.33 -10.83 4.38
CA HIS A 76 -17.81 -11.57 3.24
C HIS A 76 -17.44 -13.07 3.27
N ALA A 77 -16.47 -13.46 4.09
CA ALA A 77 -15.92 -14.81 4.12
C ALA A 77 -16.96 -15.94 4.24
N PRO A 78 -17.98 -15.89 5.14
CA PRO A 78 -18.96 -16.96 5.23
C PRO A 78 -19.76 -17.19 3.93
N VAL A 79 -20.05 -16.10 3.18
CA VAL A 79 -20.74 -16.17 1.90
C VAL A 79 -19.84 -16.78 0.83
N MET A 80 -18.57 -16.36 0.79
CA MET A 80 -17.57 -16.94 -0.12
C MET A 80 -17.38 -18.44 0.14
N TRP A 81 -17.24 -18.85 1.41
CA TRP A 81 -17.07 -20.27 1.76
C TRP A 81 -18.26 -21.11 1.36
N ALA A 82 -19.49 -20.61 1.58
CA ALA A 82 -20.71 -21.31 1.17
C ALA A 82 -20.81 -21.42 -0.37
N ALA A 83 -20.45 -20.36 -1.10
CA ALA A 83 -20.44 -20.38 -2.55
C ALA A 83 -19.39 -21.38 -3.11
N MET A 84 -18.19 -21.41 -2.54
CA MET A 84 -17.14 -22.37 -2.91
C MET A 84 -17.59 -23.81 -2.66
N GLU A 85 -18.19 -24.08 -1.50
CA GLU A 85 -18.72 -25.39 -1.16
C GLU A 85 -19.82 -25.82 -2.14
N GLY A 86 -20.72 -24.88 -2.50
CA GLY A 86 -21.81 -25.13 -3.43
C GLY A 86 -21.35 -25.51 -4.86
N VAL A 87 -20.14 -25.11 -5.26
CA VAL A 87 -19.55 -25.46 -6.57
C VAL A 87 -18.40 -26.49 -6.47
N GLY A 88 -18.20 -27.10 -5.31
CA GLY A 88 -17.15 -28.08 -5.08
C GLY A 88 -15.73 -27.53 -5.19
N MET A 89 -15.54 -26.24 -4.90
CA MET A 89 -14.24 -25.58 -4.95
C MET A 89 -13.52 -25.68 -3.60
N GLU A 90 -12.26 -26.12 -3.62
CA GLU A 90 -11.41 -26.02 -2.42
C GLU A 90 -11.14 -24.57 -2.05
N ARG A 91 -11.09 -24.32 -0.75
CA ARG A 91 -10.76 -22.99 -0.22
C ARG A 91 -9.27 -22.72 -0.35
N PRO A 92 -8.85 -21.57 -0.87
CA PRO A 92 -7.46 -21.20 -1.00
C PRO A 92 -6.76 -21.16 0.35
N LYS A 93 -5.47 -21.52 0.37
CA LYS A 93 -4.59 -21.46 1.55
C LYS A 93 -3.68 -20.25 1.39
N LEU A 94 -4.12 -19.11 1.87
CA LEU A 94 -3.37 -17.87 1.74
C LEU A 94 -2.33 -17.75 2.87
N SER A 95 -1.05 -17.69 2.51
CA SER A 95 0.03 -17.27 3.42
C SER A 95 -0.05 -15.75 3.67
N PRO A 96 0.69 -15.21 4.65
CA PRO A 96 0.80 -13.76 4.80
C PRO A 96 1.35 -13.04 3.56
N SER A 97 2.31 -13.62 2.84
CA SER A 97 2.81 -13.07 1.58
C SER A 97 1.75 -13.10 0.48
N ASP A 98 0.98 -14.18 0.35
CA ASP A 98 -0.12 -14.25 -0.62
C ASP A 98 -1.18 -13.18 -0.36
N ALA A 99 -1.50 -12.93 0.92
CA ALA A 99 -2.43 -11.86 1.30
C ALA A 99 -1.88 -10.47 0.96
N ALA A 100 -0.57 -10.25 1.13
CA ALA A 100 0.10 -9.01 0.74
C ALA A 100 0.12 -8.83 -0.79
N ASP A 101 0.42 -9.90 -1.54
CA ASP A 101 0.43 -9.91 -3.00
C ASP A 101 -0.97 -9.62 -3.58
N LEU A 102 -2.01 -10.24 -3.03
CA LEU A 102 -3.41 -9.93 -3.39
C LEU A 102 -3.77 -8.48 -3.10
N PHE A 103 -3.33 -7.94 -1.96
CA PHE A 103 -3.54 -6.54 -1.65
C PHE A 103 -2.85 -5.63 -2.67
N ALA A 104 -1.58 -5.90 -2.98
CA ALA A 104 -0.83 -5.15 -3.98
C ALA A 104 -1.47 -5.23 -5.38
N TYR A 105 -1.94 -6.40 -5.79
CA TYR A 105 -2.66 -6.58 -7.06
C TYR A 105 -3.95 -5.75 -7.09
N LEU A 106 -4.82 -5.91 -6.11
CA LEU A 106 -6.08 -5.19 -6.05
C LEU A 106 -5.89 -3.68 -5.91
N TYR A 107 -4.81 -3.23 -5.27
CA TYR A 107 -4.42 -1.83 -5.25
C TYR A 107 -3.96 -1.34 -6.62
N SER A 108 -3.13 -2.11 -7.32
CA SER A 108 -2.59 -1.73 -8.63
C SER A 108 -3.69 -1.53 -9.68
N THR A 109 -4.82 -2.24 -9.55
CA THR A 109 -5.98 -2.06 -10.44
C THR A 109 -6.68 -0.71 -10.27
N ARG A 110 -6.38 0.00 -9.18
CA ARG A 110 -6.95 1.31 -8.78
C ARG A 110 -5.91 2.42 -8.74
N PHE A 111 -4.80 2.23 -9.43
CA PHE A 111 -3.63 3.12 -9.36
C PHE A 111 -3.96 4.59 -9.56
N PHE A 112 -4.93 4.89 -10.39
CA PHE A 112 -5.46 6.24 -10.54
C PHE A 112 -6.77 6.35 -9.75
N ASP A 113 -6.72 6.87 -8.54
CA ASP A 113 -7.91 7.15 -7.73
C ASP A 113 -8.89 8.07 -8.47
N LYS A 114 -8.35 8.95 -9.31
CA LYS A 114 -9.11 9.76 -10.26
C LYS A 114 -8.55 9.53 -11.65
N PRO A 115 -9.41 9.16 -12.62
CA PRO A 115 -8.99 9.08 -14.00
C PRO A 115 -8.39 10.41 -14.46
N GLY A 116 -7.27 10.33 -15.19
CA GLY A 116 -6.69 11.49 -15.82
C GLY A 116 -7.59 12.02 -16.94
N ASP A 117 -7.65 13.33 -17.09
CA ASP A 117 -8.35 14.03 -18.17
C ASP A 117 -7.34 14.60 -19.15
N ALA A 118 -7.45 14.23 -20.44
CA ALA A 118 -6.49 14.63 -21.45
C ALA A 118 -6.50 16.13 -21.75
N ALA A 119 -7.65 16.82 -21.61
CA ALA A 119 -7.75 18.25 -21.86
C ALA A 119 -7.04 19.02 -20.73
N ARG A 120 -7.31 18.67 -19.46
CA ARG A 120 -6.59 19.23 -18.32
C ARG A 120 -5.10 18.89 -18.39
N GLY A 121 -4.76 17.68 -18.83
CA GLY A 121 -3.38 17.25 -18.98
C GLY A 121 -2.60 18.05 -20.00
N LYS A 122 -3.22 18.40 -21.14
CA LYS A 122 -2.63 19.32 -22.13
C LYS A 122 -2.35 20.69 -21.52
N GLN A 123 -3.30 21.21 -20.76
CA GLN A 123 -3.14 22.48 -20.07
C GLN A 123 -2.02 22.39 -19.02
N ALA A 124 -2.06 21.38 -18.15
CA ALA A 124 -1.03 21.17 -17.13
C ALA A 124 0.38 21.01 -17.73
N PHE A 125 0.53 20.26 -18.84
CA PHE A 125 1.80 20.09 -19.54
C PHE A 125 2.36 21.43 -20.06
N THR A 126 1.49 22.35 -20.43
CA THR A 126 1.87 23.71 -20.84
C THR A 126 2.14 24.61 -19.63
N ASP A 127 1.20 24.67 -18.69
CA ASP A 127 1.26 25.59 -17.54
C ASP A 127 2.41 25.27 -16.58
N ARG A 128 2.80 23.97 -16.50
CA ARG A 128 3.96 23.50 -15.75
C ARG A 128 5.28 23.58 -16.56
N HIS A 129 5.27 24.28 -17.68
CA HIS A 129 6.43 24.52 -18.55
C HIS A 129 7.11 23.28 -19.14
N CYS A 130 6.48 22.09 -19.07
CA CYS A 130 7.05 20.86 -19.65
C CYS A 130 7.26 21.00 -21.15
N ALA A 131 6.27 21.58 -21.85
CA ALA A 131 6.25 21.78 -23.30
C ALA A 131 7.37 22.71 -23.82
N GLU A 132 7.99 23.51 -22.96
CA GLU A 132 9.05 24.43 -23.39
C GLU A 132 10.36 23.72 -23.73
N CYS A 133 10.57 22.54 -23.12
CA CYS A 133 11.76 21.71 -23.32
C CYS A 133 11.42 20.38 -24.00
N HIS A 134 10.31 19.75 -23.60
CA HIS A 134 9.85 18.46 -24.11
C HIS A 134 8.78 18.64 -25.19
N GLY A 135 9.20 18.72 -26.46
CA GLY A 135 8.26 18.68 -27.58
C GLY A 135 7.69 17.27 -27.78
N ILE A 136 6.62 17.14 -28.56
CA ILE A 136 5.98 15.83 -28.77
C ILE A 136 6.89 14.94 -29.65
N THR A 137 7.24 15.41 -30.84
CA THR A 137 8.02 14.65 -31.84
C THR A 137 9.48 15.07 -31.89
N GLU A 138 9.78 16.30 -31.47
CA GLU A 138 11.11 16.90 -31.54
C GLU A 138 11.52 17.49 -30.19
N SER A 139 12.80 17.40 -29.86
CA SER A 139 13.36 18.09 -28.70
C SER A 139 13.30 19.61 -28.93
N ARG A 140 12.94 20.35 -27.87
CA ARG A 140 12.92 21.82 -27.89
C ARG A 140 14.04 22.44 -27.07
N ALA A 141 14.81 21.63 -26.36
CA ALA A 141 15.96 22.04 -25.60
C ALA A 141 17.00 20.92 -25.58
N GLU A 142 18.28 21.28 -25.46
CA GLU A 142 19.35 20.33 -25.33
C GLU A 142 19.14 19.42 -24.09
N GLY A 143 19.35 18.12 -24.25
CA GLY A 143 19.16 17.14 -23.18
C GLY A 143 17.72 16.78 -22.84
N ALA A 144 16.72 17.42 -23.49
CA ALA A 144 15.31 17.12 -23.25
C ALA A 144 14.75 16.21 -24.35
N PRO A 145 14.58 14.91 -24.12
CA PRO A 145 14.04 14.00 -25.14
C PRO A 145 12.59 14.35 -25.48
N PRO A 146 12.17 14.21 -26.76
CA PRO A 146 10.79 14.38 -27.15
C PRO A 146 9.92 13.25 -26.56
N VAL A 147 8.64 13.57 -26.36
CA VAL A 147 7.68 12.65 -25.71
C VAL A 147 7.57 11.30 -26.40
N VAL A 148 7.64 11.26 -27.75
CA VAL A 148 7.59 9.99 -28.51
C VAL A 148 8.73 9.00 -28.18
N LYS A 149 9.79 9.49 -27.55
CA LYS A 149 10.92 8.67 -27.08
C LYS A 149 10.81 8.28 -25.61
N TRP A 150 9.72 8.64 -24.93
CA TRP A 150 9.56 8.31 -23.53
C TRP A 150 9.01 6.88 -23.37
N GLU A 151 9.88 5.94 -23.09
CA GLU A 151 9.51 4.56 -22.75
C GLU A 151 8.60 4.49 -21.53
N SER A 152 8.70 5.51 -20.68
CA SER A 152 7.93 5.67 -19.44
C SER A 152 6.43 5.92 -19.63
N LEU A 153 5.94 6.26 -20.81
CA LEU A 153 4.50 6.48 -21.02
C LEU A 153 3.66 5.24 -20.71
N GLY A 154 4.19 4.04 -20.93
CA GLY A 154 3.54 2.78 -20.60
C GLY A 154 3.74 2.35 -19.13
N GLN A 155 4.67 2.97 -18.42
CA GLN A 155 5.09 2.57 -17.08
C GLN A 155 5.23 3.81 -16.17
N PRO A 156 4.19 4.17 -15.43
CA PRO A 156 4.21 5.37 -14.57
C PRO A 156 5.38 5.45 -13.60
N MET A 157 5.82 4.30 -13.08
CA MET A 157 6.96 4.24 -12.15
C MET A 157 8.29 4.61 -12.83
N VAL A 158 8.45 4.25 -14.09
CA VAL A 158 9.62 4.64 -14.89
C VAL A 158 9.60 6.16 -15.14
N LEU A 159 8.42 6.74 -15.36
CA LEU A 159 8.32 8.20 -15.49
C LEU A 159 8.78 8.90 -14.21
N VAL A 160 8.33 8.44 -13.06
CA VAL A 160 8.74 9.00 -11.76
C VAL A 160 10.24 8.87 -11.55
N GLN A 161 10.83 7.72 -11.88
CA GLN A 161 12.26 7.49 -11.80
C GLN A 161 13.02 8.45 -12.72
N GLN A 162 12.60 8.58 -13.96
CA GLN A 162 13.22 9.50 -14.92
C GLN A 162 13.10 10.96 -14.47
N MET A 163 11.93 11.37 -13.99
CA MET A 163 11.74 12.71 -13.42
C MET A 163 12.67 12.96 -12.23
N TRP A 164 12.81 11.98 -11.35
CA TRP A 164 13.70 12.06 -10.20
C TRP A 164 15.15 12.23 -10.62
N ASP A 165 15.67 11.37 -11.48
CA ASP A 165 17.06 11.38 -11.91
C ASP A 165 17.43 12.64 -12.72
N HIS A 166 16.46 13.21 -13.44
CA HIS A 166 16.62 14.45 -14.20
C HIS A 166 16.31 15.71 -13.40
N SER A 167 15.85 15.59 -12.16
CA SER A 167 15.38 16.75 -11.37
C SER A 167 16.44 17.85 -11.22
N SER A 168 17.70 17.47 -11.05
CA SER A 168 18.82 18.45 -10.97
C SER A 168 19.01 19.22 -12.27
N SER A 169 19.05 18.53 -13.43
CA SER A 169 19.20 19.16 -14.75
C SER A 169 17.99 20.03 -15.10
N MET A 170 16.76 19.57 -14.79
CA MET A 170 15.55 20.37 -14.99
C MET A 170 15.57 21.62 -14.12
N ARG A 171 16.02 21.53 -12.88
CA ARG A 171 16.15 22.69 -11.99
C ARG A 171 17.13 23.73 -12.53
N GLU A 172 18.26 23.30 -13.06
CA GLU A 172 19.23 24.17 -13.70
C GLU A 172 18.64 24.85 -14.94
N ALA A 173 17.95 24.09 -15.80
CA ALA A 173 17.28 24.62 -16.98
C ALA A 173 16.20 25.64 -16.61
N PHE A 174 15.40 25.39 -15.57
CA PHE A 174 14.42 26.35 -15.06
C PHE A 174 15.08 27.62 -14.52
N ALA A 175 16.19 27.48 -13.78
CA ALA A 175 16.93 28.64 -13.28
C ALA A 175 17.48 29.50 -14.42
N HIS A 176 18.04 28.89 -15.47
CA HIS A 176 18.50 29.61 -16.67
C HIS A 176 17.38 30.38 -17.37
N LYS A 177 16.20 29.80 -17.44
CA LYS A 177 15.00 30.42 -18.02
C LYS A 177 14.28 31.38 -17.06
N LYS A 178 14.75 31.51 -15.82
CA LYS A 178 14.11 32.27 -14.73
C LYS A 178 12.69 31.77 -14.40
N ILE A 179 12.47 30.48 -14.55
CA ILE A 179 11.20 29.80 -14.21
C ILE A 179 11.38 29.20 -12.81
N ALA A 180 10.38 29.41 -11.94
CA ALA A 180 10.36 28.78 -10.63
C ALA A 180 10.16 27.25 -10.77
N TRP A 181 10.63 26.47 -9.77
CA TRP A 181 10.35 25.06 -9.72
C TRP A 181 8.85 24.78 -9.78
N GLN A 182 8.46 23.86 -10.64
CA GLN A 182 7.05 23.53 -10.86
C GLN A 182 6.63 22.39 -9.94
N GLU A 183 5.87 22.72 -8.90
CA GLU A 183 5.22 21.71 -8.06
C GLU A 183 4.05 21.08 -8.83
N LEU A 184 3.89 19.76 -8.69
CA LEU A 184 2.81 18.97 -9.29
C LEU A 184 1.85 18.51 -8.21
N THR A 185 0.61 18.26 -8.59
CA THR A 185 -0.33 17.45 -7.83
C THR A 185 -0.40 16.04 -8.43
N ALA A 186 -0.87 15.06 -7.67
CA ALA A 186 -1.11 13.70 -8.21
C ALA A 186 -2.11 13.74 -9.39
N GLN A 187 -3.06 14.68 -9.35
CA GLN A 187 -4.00 14.88 -10.45
C GLN A 187 -3.31 15.46 -11.69
N ASP A 188 -2.39 16.43 -11.54
CA ASP A 188 -1.60 16.94 -12.67
C ASP A 188 -0.84 15.80 -13.36
N LEU A 189 -0.19 14.93 -12.58
CA LEU A 189 0.54 13.78 -13.13
C LEU A 189 -0.40 12.83 -13.89
N SER A 190 -1.54 12.49 -13.31
CA SER A 190 -2.54 11.62 -13.95
C SER A 190 -3.11 12.24 -15.23
N ASP A 191 -3.42 13.53 -15.20
CA ASP A 191 -3.96 14.28 -16.34
C ASP A 191 -2.91 14.40 -17.47
N ILE A 192 -1.65 14.74 -17.14
CA ILE A 192 -0.55 14.80 -18.10
C ILE A 192 -0.34 13.44 -18.77
N LEU A 193 -0.31 12.35 -18.02
CA LEU A 193 -0.19 11.01 -18.58
C LEU A 193 -1.37 10.66 -19.49
N ALA A 194 -2.60 11.03 -19.10
CA ALA A 194 -3.77 10.83 -19.94
C ALA A 194 -3.66 11.63 -21.27
N TYR A 195 -3.20 12.87 -21.21
CA TYR A 195 -2.94 13.68 -22.40
C TYR A 195 -1.90 13.04 -23.32
N LEU A 196 -0.71 12.76 -22.78
CA LEU A 196 0.41 12.25 -23.56
C LEU A 196 0.13 10.90 -24.21
N ARG A 197 -0.69 10.05 -23.60
CA ARG A 197 -1.11 8.73 -24.14
C ARG A 197 -2.20 8.80 -25.19
N ASN A 198 -2.97 9.89 -25.20
CA ASN A 198 -4.05 10.10 -26.19
C ASN A 198 -3.57 10.79 -27.46
N LEU A 199 -2.30 11.19 -27.55
CA LEU A 199 -1.74 11.75 -28.76
C LEU A 199 -1.69 10.71 -29.88
N PRO A 200 -1.89 11.11 -31.16
CA PRO A 200 -1.76 10.19 -32.30
C PRO A 200 -0.42 9.45 -32.31
N GLU A 201 0.66 10.14 -31.95
CA GLU A 201 2.04 9.67 -31.98
C GLU A 201 2.37 8.63 -30.90
N THR A 202 1.59 8.59 -29.85
CA THR A 202 1.81 7.70 -28.68
C THR A 202 0.65 6.73 -28.45
N ARG A 203 -0.40 6.82 -29.31
CA ARG A 203 -1.58 5.96 -29.20
C ARG A 203 -1.20 4.48 -29.34
N GLY A 204 -1.68 3.67 -28.40
CA GLY A 204 -1.43 2.22 -28.39
C GLY A 204 -0.33 1.79 -27.41
N VAL A 205 0.26 2.71 -26.67
CA VAL A 205 1.15 2.34 -25.55
C VAL A 205 0.34 1.59 -24.49
N ASN A 206 0.69 0.32 -24.28
CA ASN A 206 0.08 -0.49 -23.23
C ASN A 206 0.59 -0.01 -21.87
N VAL A 207 -0.34 0.37 -21.01
CA VAL A 207 -0.02 0.75 -19.64
C VAL A 207 0.14 -0.51 -18.79
N ARG A 208 1.33 -0.70 -18.26
CA ARG A 208 1.61 -1.69 -17.23
C ARG A 208 1.95 -0.96 -15.94
N PHE A 209 1.18 -1.22 -14.92
CA PHE A 209 1.50 -0.79 -13.58
C PHE A 209 1.75 -2.04 -12.74
N SER A 210 2.99 -2.21 -12.29
CA SER A 210 3.35 -3.29 -11.40
C SER A 210 4.04 -2.75 -10.15
N PHE A 211 3.66 -3.29 -9.01
CA PHE A 211 4.38 -3.18 -7.77
C PHE A 211 5.36 -4.33 -7.67
N THR A 212 6.59 -4.04 -7.28
CA THR A 212 7.52 -5.07 -6.81
C THR A 212 7.28 -5.33 -5.32
N SER A 213 7.88 -6.40 -4.79
CA SER A 213 7.76 -6.74 -3.37
C SER A 213 8.26 -5.67 -2.41
N GLY A 214 9.10 -4.75 -2.86
CA GLY A 214 9.75 -3.76 -1.99
C GLY A 214 10.78 -4.35 -1.02
N ASP A 215 11.14 -5.63 -1.20
CA ASP A 215 12.05 -6.37 -0.29
C ASP A 215 13.40 -5.67 -0.11
N GLY A 216 13.94 -5.08 -1.19
CA GLY A 216 15.17 -4.29 -1.17
C GLY A 216 14.97 -2.82 -0.78
N GLY A 217 13.73 -2.35 -0.67
CA GLY A 217 13.43 -0.92 -0.53
C GLY A 217 14.00 -0.30 0.74
N GLN A 218 14.03 -1.01 1.84
CA GLN A 218 14.69 -0.55 3.06
C GLN A 218 16.20 -0.39 2.87
N ALA A 219 16.86 -1.39 2.29
CA ALA A 219 18.30 -1.32 2.03
C ALA A 219 18.64 -0.19 1.06
N ILE A 220 17.78 0.08 0.07
CA ILE A 220 17.91 1.22 -0.85
C ILE A 220 17.74 2.54 -0.08
N PHE A 221 16.72 2.66 0.77
CA PHE A 221 16.48 3.84 1.60
C PHE A 221 17.69 4.18 2.48
N GLU A 222 18.32 3.16 3.05
CA GLU A 222 19.52 3.30 3.87
C GLU A 222 20.77 3.62 3.03
N SER A 223 21.05 2.83 1.99
CA SER A 223 22.27 2.95 1.18
C SER A 223 22.31 4.23 0.33
N LYS A 224 21.16 4.70 -0.15
CA LYS A 224 21.04 5.99 -0.88
C LYS A 224 21.05 7.20 0.08
N GLY A 225 21.14 6.96 1.38
CA GLY A 225 21.30 8.00 2.40
C GLY A 225 20.03 8.73 2.80
N CYS A 226 18.85 8.26 2.40
CA CYS A 226 17.56 8.87 2.75
C CYS A 226 17.37 8.91 4.28
N VAL A 227 17.80 7.86 4.98
CA VAL A 227 17.76 7.74 6.44
C VAL A 227 18.53 8.84 7.18
N LYS A 228 19.49 9.49 6.54
CA LYS A 228 20.28 10.58 7.20
C LYS A 228 19.42 11.81 7.55
N CYS A 229 18.36 12.03 6.79
CA CYS A 229 17.43 13.15 6.98
C CYS A 229 16.06 12.70 7.46
N HIS A 230 15.57 11.55 6.95
CA HIS A 230 14.23 11.04 7.25
C HIS A 230 14.20 10.25 8.56
N VAL A 231 14.59 10.90 9.67
CA VAL A 231 14.59 10.38 11.05
C VAL A 231 14.03 11.41 12.02
N GLY A 232 13.58 10.98 13.16
CA GLY A 232 13.04 11.86 14.21
C GLY A 232 11.87 12.71 13.69
N LYS A 233 11.98 14.04 13.78
CA LYS A 233 10.92 14.97 13.31
C LYS A 233 10.67 14.93 11.79
N LEU A 234 11.60 14.40 11.03
CA LEU A 234 11.50 14.22 9.58
C LEU A 234 11.23 12.76 9.17
N ALA A 235 10.97 11.91 10.15
CA ALA A 235 10.60 10.52 9.89
C ALA A 235 9.36 10.44 9.00
N LEU A 236 9.38 9.50 8.06
CA LEU A 236 8.29 9.37 7.08
C LEU A 236 7.04 8.72 7.67
N GLU A 237 7.16 8.02 8.78
CA GLU A 237 6.05 7.35 9.48
C GLU A 237 4.88 8.28 9.79
N ASP A 238 5.18 9.52 10.15
CA ASP A 238 4.16 10.53 10.48
C ASP A 238 3.68 11.34 9.25
N ARG A 239 4.24 11.09 8.07
CA ARG A 239 4.00 11.88 6.86
C ARG A 239 3.33 11.12 5.73
N LEU A 240 3.44 9.78 5.72
CA LEU A 240 2.91 8.92 4.66
C LEU A 240 1.47 8.44 4.93
N HIS A 241 0.64 9.22 5.62
CA HIS A 241 -0.71 8.79 5.98
C HIS A 241 -1.67 8.80 4.80
N ASN A 242 -2.15 7.61 4.43
CA ASN A 242 -3.16 7.40 3.39
C ASN A 242 -2.80 7.98 2.01
N LEU A 243 -1.50 8.08 1.71
CA LEU A 243 -1.04 8.54 0.41
C LEU A 243 -1.16 7.43 -0.63
N ALA A 244 -1.71 7.78 -1.78
CA ALA A 244 -1.60 6.95 -2.97
C ALA A 244 -0.14 6.95 -3.46
N LEU A 245 0.23 5.93 -4.24
CA LEU A 245 1.58 5.86 -4.78
C LEU A 245 1.94 7.07 -5.65
N THR A 246 0.97 7.58 -6.42
CA THR A 246 1.12 8.80 -7.22
C THR A 246 1.37 10.03 -6.35
N GLU A 247 0.77 10.08 -5.17
CA GLU A 247 0.99 11.17 -4.20
C GLU A 247 2.41 11.09 -3.63
N ILE A 248 2.87 9.90 -3.24
CA ILE A 248 4.26 9.71 -2.77
C ILE A 248 5.26 10.11 -3.86
N ALA A 249 5.02 9.70 -5.11
CA ALA A 249 5.86 10.03 -6.25
C ALA A 249 5.94 11.53 -6.51
N VAL A 250 4.80 12.21 -6.46
CA VAL A 250 4.71 13.66 -6.62
C VAL A 250 5.34 14.39 -5.43
N ASP A 251 5.16 13.91 -4.22
CA ASP A 251 5.83 14.48 -3.05
C ASP A 251 7.35 14.37 -3.15
N MET A 252 7.88 13.26 -3.69
CA MET A 252 9.31 13.14 -3.99
C MET A 252 9.76 14.21 -4.99
N TRP A 253 9.02 14.39 -6.10
CA TRP A 253 9.30 15.43 -7.08
C TRP A 253 9.30 16.83 -6.47
N ASN A 254 8.24 17.20 -5.76
CA ASN A 254 8.07 18.51 -5.15
C ASN A 254 9.12 18.79 -4.08
N HIS A 255 9.63 17.74 -3.45
CA HIS A 255 10.63 17.83 -2.39
C HIS A 255 12.07 17.82 -2.91
N ALA A 256 12.32 17.34 -4.11
CA ALA A 256 13.66 17.20 -4.69
C ALA A 256 14.53 18.46 -4.57
N PRO A 257 14.05 19.70 -4.82
CA PRO A 257 14.86 20.90 -4.69
C PRO A 257 15.31 21.22 -3.26
N ARG A 258 14.59 20.67 -2.25
CA ARG A 258 14.88 20.88 -0.82
C ARG A 258 15.81 19.83 -0.23
N MET A 259 16.07 18.77 -0.99
CA MET A 259 17.00 17.71 -0.60
C MET A 259 18.45 18.11 -0.87
N ILE A 260 19.38 17.35 -0.28
CA ILE A 260 20.82 17.49 -0.56
C ILE A 260 21.04 17.21 -2.06
N GLN A 261 21.74 18.12 -2.71
CA GLN A 261 22.01 18.02 -4.14
C GLN A 261 23.44 17.54 -4.40
N PRO A 262 23.67 16.76 -5.46
CA PRO A 262 22.64 16.16 -6.31
C PRO A 262 21.83 15.09 -5.58
N VAL A 263 20.56 14.90 -5.98
CA VAL A 263 19.76 13.79 -5.47
C VAL A 263 20.39 12.45 -5.88
N PRO A 264 20.29 11.40 -5.03
CA PRO A 264 20.86 10.11 -5.38
C PRO A 264 20.17 9.52 -6.62
N GLN A 265 20.96 9.05 -7.56
CA GLN A 265 20.47 8.35 -8.74
C GLN A 265 19.86 7.01 -8.35
N LEU A 266 18.72 6.69 -8.94
CA LEU A 266 17.98 5.46 -8.70
C LEU A 266 17.77 4.74 -10.03
N SER A 267 18.10 3.47 -10.10
CA SER A 267 17.66 2.66 -11.23
C SER A 267 16.13 2.49 -11.20
N GLU A 268 15.55 2.05 -12.30
CA GLU A 268 14.12 1.79 -12.40
C GLU A 268 13.64 0.79 -11.34
N ASP A 269 14.41 -0.28 -11.12
CA ASP A 269 14.10 -1.29 -10.11
C ASP A 269 14.26 -0.73 -8.68
N GLU A 270 15.31 0.04 -8.42
CA GLU A 270 15.50 0.71 -7.13
C GLU A 270 14.34 1.67 -6.82
N MET A 271 13.87 2.45 -7.81
CA MET A 271 12.73 3.34 -7.63
C MET A 271 11.45 2.55 -7.32
N ARG A 272 11.19 1.46 -8.06
CA ARG A 272 10.04 0.60 -7.80
C ARG A 272 10.08 0.00 -6.40
N GLN A 273 11.20 -0.57 -5.99
CA GLN A 273 11.36 -1.16 -4.66
C GLN A 273 11.25 -0.10 -3.56
N LEU A 274 11.87 1.06 -3.74
CA LEU A 274 11.79 2.16 -2.77
C LEU A 274 10.37 2.67 -2.58
N LEU A 275 9.66 2.96 -3.68
CA LEU A 275 8.28 3.43 -3.60
C LEU A 275 7.34 2.39 -3.03
N SER A 276 7.50 1.12 -3.39
CA SER A 276 6.74 0.02 -2.80
C SER A 276 6.98 -0.10 -1.30
N TYR A 277 8.22 0.02 -0.86
CA TYR A 277 8.58 0.04 0.55
C TYR A 277 7.96 1.22 1.30
N LEU A 278 8.08 2.44 0.77
CA LEU A 278 7.51 3.63 1.39
C LEU A 278 5.98 3.55 1.45
N TRP A 279 5.36 3.09 0.37
CA TRP A 279 3.92 2.91 0.31
C TRP A 279 3.43 1.86 1.33
N MET A 280 4.12 0.73 1.46
CA MET A 280 3.77 -0.30 2.44
C MET A 280 3.98 0.18 3.88
N ARG A 281 5.01 1.01 4.13
CA ARG A 281 5.29 1.52 5.47
C ARG A 281 4.15 2.33 6.07
N GLN A 282 3.40 3.07 5.27
CA GLN A 282 2.26 3.85 5.79
C GLN A 282 1.21 2.96 6.49
N PHE A 283 1.11 1.69 6.10
CA PHE A 283 0.12 0.77 6.66
C PHE A 283 0.61 0.07 7.94
N VAL A 284 1.90 -0.02 8.14
CA VAL A 284 2.48 -0.59 9.38
C VAL A 284 2.19 0.29 10.58
N TYR A 285 2.04 1.58 10.33
CA TYR A 285 1.76 2.59 11.35
C TYR A 285 0.31 3.10 11.29
N ALA A 286 -0.59 2.39 10.63
CA ALA A 286 -2.01 2.72 10.70
C ALA A 286 -2.44 2.72 12.17
N LYS A 287 -2.71 3.92 12.71
CA LYS A 287 -2.92 4.15 14.14
C LYS A 287 -4.26 3.54 14.58
N GLY A 288 -4.24 2.25 14.92
CA GLY A 288 -5.31 1.67 15.70
C GLY A 288 -5.21 2.16 17.15
N ASP A 289 -6.33 2.34 17.79
CA ASP A 289 -6.42 2.67 19.21
C ASP A 289 -6.64 1.41 20.04
N VAL A 290 -5.74 1.18 21.02
CA VAL A 290 -5.75 -0.02 21.85
C VAL A 290 -7.03 -0.12 22.69
N GLY A 291 -7.52 1.01 23.21
CA GLY A 291 -8.74 1.04 24.04
C GLY A 291 -9.98 0.71 23.23
N ARG A 292 -10.13 1.32 22.04
CA ARG A 292 -11.20 0.97 21.09
C ARG A 292 -11.06 -0.47 20.60
N GLY A 293 -9.84 -0.94 20.34
CA GLY A 293 -9.58 -2.32 19.94
C GLY A 293 -10.04 -3.33 20.99
N LYS A 294 -9.80 -3.06 22.28
CA LYS A 294 -10.30 -3.87 23.39
C LYS A 294 -11.83 -3.89 23.39
N GLN A 295 -12.48 -2.75 23.14
CA GLN A 295 -13.94 -2.68 23.03
C GLN A 295 -14.46 -3.48 21.82
N VAL A 296 -13.79 -3.38 20.66
CA VAL A 296 -14.11 -4.17 19.46
C VAL A 296 -13.99 -5.67 19.77
N PHE A 297 -12.89 -6.10 20.41
CA PHE A 297 -12.65 -7.50 20.77
C PHE A 297 -13.74 -8.07 21.66
N ALA A 298 -14.20 -7.30 22.64
CA ALA A 298 -15.31 -7.69 23.52
C ALA A 298 -16.67 -7.63 22.80
N ALA A 299 -16.99 -6.50 22.14
CA ALA A 299 -18.29 -6.28 21.50
C ALA A 299 -18.54 -7.24 20.33
N LYS A 300 -17.49 -7.67 19.62
CA LYS A 300 -17.57 -8.68 18.57
C LYS A 300 -17.52 -10.12 19.11
N ARG A 301 -17.51 -10.27 20.44
CA ARG A 301 -17.49 -11.56 21.15
C ARG A 301 -16.25 -12.42 20.86
N CYS A 302 -15.17 -11.82 20.41
CA CYS A 302 -13.92 -12.53 20.21
C CYS A 302 -13.36 -13.07 21.55
N ALA A 303 -13.57 -12.30 22.62
CA ALA A 303 -13.16 -12.65 23.99
C ALA A 303 -13.77 -13.95 24.50
N ASP A 304 -14.98 -14.31 24.06
CA ASP A 304 -15.70 -15.51 24.52
C ASP A 304 -14.90 -16.82 24.25
N CYS A 305 -14.02 -16.79 23.27
CA CYS A 305 -13.17 -17.93 22.92
C CYS A 305 -11.67 -17.62 22.99
N HIS A 306 -11.28 -16.37 22.67
CA HIS A 306 -9.87 -16.01 22.45
C HIS A 306 -9.23 -15.24 23.62
N ALA A 307 -9.92 -15.00 24.73
CA ALA A 307 -9.32 -14.35 25.89
C ALA A 307 -8.44 -15.34 26.70
N GLY A 308 -8.99 -16.50 27.02
CA GLY A 308 -8.31 -17.53 27.82
C GLY A 308 -8.02 -18.83 27.08
N GLY A 309 -8.26 -18.92 25.76
CA GLY A 309 -8.10 -20.15 25.00
C GLY A 309 -9.23 -21.16 25.18
N GLU A 310 -10.43 -20.66 25.48
CA GLU A 310 -11.63 -21.50 25.68
C GLU A 310 -12.10 -22.15 24.38
N HIS A 311 -12.84 -23.23 24.50
CA HIS A 311 -13.37 -24.00 23.37
C HIS A 311 -12.31 -24.44 22.35
N GLY A 312 -11.03 -24.59 22.80
CA GLY A 312 -9.90 -24.95 21.93
C GLY A 312 -9.50 -23.86 20.94
N ALA A 313 -9.89 -22.62 21.19
CA ALA A 313 -9.41 -21.46 20.45
C ALA A 313 -8.07 -20.99 21.07
N PRO A 314 -7.07 -20.59 20.26
CA PRO A 314 -5.86 -20.05 20.83
C PRO A 314 -6.14 -18.69 21.48
N PRO A 315 -5.53 -18.36 22.64
CA PRO A 315 -5.56 -17.01 23.14
C PRO A 315 -4.87 -16.08 22.12
N LEU A 316 -5.48 -14.96 21.77
CA LEU A 316 -4.92 -14.02 20.78
C LEU A 316 -4.13 -12.91 21.46
N PRO A 317 -4.60 -12.25 22.52
CA PRO A 317 -3.84 -11.21 23.20
C PRO A 317 -2.59 -11.78 23.86
N GLY A 318 -1.48 -11.09 23.76
CA GLY A 318 -0.25 -11.42 24.52
C GLY A 318 0.65 -12.52 23.92
N GLN A 319 0.47 -12.91 22.68
CA GLN A 319 1.27 -13.99 22.08
C GLN A 319 2.58 -13.52 21.42
N GLY A 320 2.89 -12.22 21.42
CA GLY A 320 4.11 -11.67 20.82
C GLY A 320 4.25 -11.90 19.30
N ARG A 321 3.14 -12.22 18.62
CA ARG A 321 3.16 -12.68 17.21
C ARG A 321 3.25 -11.57 16.17
N GLY A 322 3.12 -10.30 16.56
CA GLY A 322 3.06 -9.19 15.61
C GLY A 322 1.93 -9.35 14.60
N TYR A 323 0.72 -8.93 14.98
CA TYR A 323 -0.44 -8.94 14.06
C TYR A 323 -0.40 -7.73 13.14
N SER A 324 -0.84 -7.92 11.90
CA SER A 324 -1.18 -6.86 10.95
C SER A 324 -2.50 -7.21 10.28
N GLU A 325 -3.12 -6.26 9.61
CA GLU A 325 -4.34 -6.51 8.85
C GLU A 325 -4.11 -7.59 7.77
N ILE A 326 -2.91 -7.63 7.19
CA ILE A 326 -2.53 -8.65 6.21
C ILE A 326 -2.45 -10.03 6.85
N THR A 327 -1.84 -10.15 8.03
CA THR A 327 -1.78 -11.46 8.74
C THR A 327 -3.15 -11.92 9.19
N ILE A 328 -4.08 -10.99 9.49
CA ILE A 328 -5.48 -11.32 9.79
C ILE A 328 -6.18 -11.93 8.57
N VAL A 329 -5.93 -11.42 7.35
CA VAL A 329 -6.47 -12.04 6.12
C VAL A 329 -6.00 -13.48 5.98
N SER A 330 -4.70 -13.73 6.12
CA SER A 330 -4.13 -15.09 6.07
C SER A 330 -4.75 -16.00 7.14
N ALA A 331 -4.81 -15.52 8.39
CA ALA A 331 -5.39 -16.27 9.50
C ALA A 331 -6.88 -16.58 9.28
N LEU A 332 -7.65 -15.67 8.70
CA LEU A 332 -9.04 -15.84 8.34
C LEU A 332 -9.24 -17.02 7.38
N TRP A 333 -8.43 -17.09 6.32
CA TRP A 333 -8.54 -18.18 5.34
C TRP A 333 -8.11 -19.52 5.93
N LYS A 334 -7.11 -19.53 6.80
CA LYS A 334 -6.60 -20.76 7.43
C LYS A 334 -7.53 -21.29 8.55
N HIS A 335 -8.03 -20.43 9.40
CA HIS A 335 -8.74 -20.79 10.65
C HIS A 335 -10.20 -20.43 10.65
N GLY A 336 -10.63 -19.48 9.83
CA GLY A 336 -11.99 -18.94 9.81
C GLY A 336 -13.09 -19.97 9.60
N PRO A 337 -12.97 -20.95 8.67
CA PRO A 337 -13.97 -21.97 8.47
C PRO A 337 -14.25 -22.81 9.73
N GLN A 338 -13.19 -23.20 10.45
CA GLN A 338 -13.33 -23.94 11.70
C GLN A 338 -13.94 -23.05 12.79
N MET A 339 -13.50 -21.80 12.88
CA MET A 339 -14.06 -20.81 13.80
C MET A 339 -15.54 -20.59 13.52
N PHE A 340 -15.93 -20.43 12.25
CA PHE A 340 -17.32 -20.25 11.84
C PHE A 340 -18.21 -21.44 12.25
N THR A 341 -17.72 -22.68 12.08
CA THR A 341 -18.42 -23.88 12.51
C THR A 341 -18.66 -23.90 14.02
N ARG A 342 -17.63 -23.59 14.82
CA ARG A 342 -17.75 -23.53 16.28
C ARG A 342 -18.70 -22.42 16.75
N MET A 343 -18.66 -21.25 16.12
CA MET A 343 -19.57 -20.15 16.41
C MET A 343 -21.02 -20.54 16.16
N ARG A 344 -21.29 -21.23 15.04
CA ARG A 344 -22.64 -21.76 14.75
C ARG A 344 -23.12 -22.74 15.82
N GLN A 345 -22.25 -23.65 16.25
CA GLN A 345 -22.55 -24.60 17.34
C GLN A 345 -22.86 -23.89 18.65
N ALA A 346 -22.13 -22.83 18.97
CA ALA A 346 -22.34 -21.97 20.12
C ALA A 346 -23.50 -20.95 19.96
N LYS A 347 -24.22 -20.97 18.83
CA LYS A 347 -25.26 -20.01 18.47
C LYS A 347 -24.77 -18.54 18.49
N ILE A 348 -23.50 -18.32 18.11
CA ILE A 348 -22.90 -17.00 18.00
C ILE A 348 -22.89 -16.62 16.51
N GLY A 349 -23.47 -15.44 16.18
CA GLY A 349 -23.41 -14.92 14.81
C GLY A 349 -22.02 -14.51 14.40
N TRP A 350 -21.69 -14.62 13.11
CA TRP A 350 -20.41 -14.13 12.58
C TRP A 350 -20.28 -12.62 12.79
N PRO A 351 -19.24 -12.14 13.49
CA PRO A 351 -19.10 -10.72 13.77
C PRO A 351 -18.73 -9.95 12.51
N ARG A 352 -19.30 -8.77 12.34
CA ARG A 352 -19.02 -7.88 11.20
C ARG A 352 -18.35 -6.61 11.66
N PHE A 353 -17.38 -6.15 10.90
CA PHE A 353 -16.74 -4.86 11.08
C PHE A 353 -17.54 -3.77 10.34
N ASN A 354 -17.92 -2.72 11.05
CA ASN A 354 -18.75 -1.64 10.49
C ASN A 354 -17.94 -0.68 9.62
N ASN A 355 -16.65 -0.57 9.90
CA ASN A 355 -15.69 0.24 9.15
C ASN A 355 -14.28 -0.35 9.30
N PRO A 356 -13.34 0.03 8.42
CA PRO A 356 -11.94 -0.44 8.47
C PRO A 356 -11.20 -0.07 9.76
N GLN A 357 -11.55 1.07 10.38
CA GLN A 357 -10.90 1.52 11.62
C GLN A 357 -11.06 0.50 12.76
N GLN A 358 -12.19 -0.19 12.84
CA GLN A 358 -12.36 -1.26 13.83
C GLN A 358 -11.37 -2.41 13.65
N MET A 359 -10.94 -2.69 12.41
CA MET A 359 -9.91 -3.70 12.16
C MET A 359 -8.53 -3.20 12.62
N SER A 360 -8.16 -1.98 12.30
CA SER A 360 -6.89 -1.40 12.78
C SER A 360 -6.85 -1.27 14.31
N ASP A 361 -7.97 -0.86 14.93
CA ASP A 361 -8.08 -0.81 16.40
C ASP A 361 -7.92 -2.20 17.02
N LEU A 362 -8.54 -3.23 16.43
CA LEU A 362 -8.38 -4.61 16.87
C LEU A 362 -6.93 -5.07 16.79
N VAL A 363 -6.26 -4.82 15.66
CA VAL A 363 -4.84 -5.16 15.45
C VAL A 363 -3.96 -4.47 16.50
N ALA A 364 -4.20 -3.18 16.76
CA ALA A 364 -3.48 -2.45 17.81
C ALA A 364 -3.65 -3.09 19.20
N TYR A 365 -4.88 -3.50 19.54
CA TYR A 365 -5.15 -4.19 20.80
C TYR A 365 -4.45 -5.54 20.88
N LEU A 366 -4.51 -6.37 19.83
CA LEU A 366 -3.87 -7.68 19.82
C LEU A 366 -2.34 -7.59 19.99
N ASN A 367 -1.73 -6.50 19.51
CA ASN A 367 -0.29 -6.24 19.64
C ASN A 367 0.10 -5.60 20.98
N SER A 368 -0.84 -4.99 21.71
CA SER A 368 -0.55 -4.25 22.95
C SER A 368 -0.48 -5.12 24.19
N VAL A 369 -1.03 -6.32 24.14
CA VAL A 369 -1.10 -7.23 25.29
C VAL A 369 0.07 -8.20 25.20
N GLN A 370 1.10 -7.92 25.95
CA GLN A 370 2.24 -8.83 26.23
C GLN A 370 2.16 -9.39 27.63
#